data_c54b0cc3ec965a7588b8e91dc84bc02d
#
_entry.id   c54b0cc3ec965a7588b8e91dc84bc02d
#
_cell.length_a   1.000
_cell.length_b   1.000
_cell.length_c   1.000
_cell.angle_alpha   90.00
_cell.angle_beta   90.00
_cell.angle_gamma   90.00
#
_symmetry.space_group_name_H-M   'P 1'
#
loop_
_entity.id
_entity.type
_entity.pdbx_description
1 polymer ?
#
loop_
_entity_poly.entity_id
_entity_poly.type
_entity_poly.pdbx_seq_one_letter_code
_entity_poly.pdbx_strand_id
1 'polypeptide(L)'
;MKKVIQGGTIINEGRQFQADLVIEGGKIIQILAQAPETLLQEAQVIDASHCFVIPGVIDDQVHFREPGLTHKGNIGEGSRAAAAGGVTSFMDMPNVVPPTTTLQLLEEKQEIAGRTSLVNYSFYLGATTDNIGEIKRVDPRTTCGIKAFMGSSTGNMLIDSIPALERLFAESPLLIATHCEDTPTINHNLALYKAKYGDDIPPQYHPLIRSREACLKSSALAASLARKYNSRLHILHLSTADELTLLDSGKRLEKKITGEACVHHLWFNDEAYLTKGNFVKWNPAIKTEADRQALLEAVNQGVIDVIATDHAPHTLSEKNGPYTKAASGGPMVQHSLTVMLELAERGMISMEKIVEGMCHAPAELFRIENRGFIREGYQADLCIFRKAPWTVTKENILYQCGWSPLENQTFTYKVQTTLVNGHVVYDKGDFYTDRTGERLTFKR
;
A
#
# COMPACT_ATOMS: atom_id res chain seq x y z
N MET A 1 -28.90 7.56 -12.10
CA MET A 1 -28.70 9.03 -12.19
C MET A 1 -27.27 9.24 -12.66
N LYS A 2 -27.06 10.08 -13.68
CA LYS A 2 -25.73 10.44 -14.17
C LYS A 2 -25.04 11.40 -13.18
N LYS A 3 -23.70 11.29 -13.10
CA LYS A 3 -22.87 12.29 -12.43
C LYS A 3 -21.88 12.86 -13.44
N VAL A 4 -21.50 14.12 -13.26
CA VAL A 4 -20.46 14.77 -14.07
C VAL A 4 -19.42 15.36 -13.13
N ILE A 5 -18.16 14.94 -13.26
CA ILE A 5 -17.03 15.63 -12.64
C ILE A 5 -16.58 16.69 -13.63
N GLN A 6 -16.74 17.97 -13.26
CA GLN A 6 -16.58 19.10 -14.18
C GLN A 6 -15.33 19.92 -13.86
N GLY A 7 -14.57 20.28 -14.91
CA GLY A 7 -13.54 21.33 -14.86
C GLY A 7 -12.22 20.90 -14.19
N GLY A 8 -12.01 19.61 -13.96
CA GLY A 8 -10.79 19.11 -13.31
C GLY A 8 -9.61 18.93 -14.27
N THR A 9 -8.39 19.05 -13.73
CA THR A 9 -7.18 18.62 -14.44
C THR A 9 -6.98 17.12 -14.19
N ILE A 10 -7.18 16.32 -15.21
CA ILE A 10 -7.02 14.86 -15.14
C ILE A 10 -5.52 14.51 -15.26
N ILE A 11 -5.02 13.65 -14.37
CA ILE A 11 -3.70 13.05 -14.48
C ILE A 11 -3.89 11.54 -14.69
N ASN A 12 -3.60 11.06 -15.88
CA ASN A 12 -3.81 9.67 -16.27
C ASN A 12 -2.86 9.28 -17.39
N GLU A 13 -2.28 8.07 -17.31
CA GLU A 13 -1.43 7.49 -18.36
C GLU A 13 -0.29 8.42 -18.81
N GLY A 14 0.41 9.02 -17.85
CA GLY A 14 1.57 9.87 -18.09
C GLY A 14 1.26 11.25 -18.68
N ARG A 15 0.01 11.70 -18.63
CA ARG A 15 -0.45 12.98 -19.17
C ARG A 15 -1.31 13.77 -18.18
N GLN A 16 -1.27 15.09 -18.31
CA GLN A 16 -2.19 16.01 -17.67
C GLN A 16 -3.03 16.71 -18.74
N PHE A 17 -4.35 16.73 -18.57
CA PHE A 17 -5.27 17.38 -19.51
C PHE A 17 -6.57 17.80 -18.83
N GLN A 18 -7.26 18.79 -19.41
CA GLN A 18 -8.59 19.24 -18.95
C GLN A 18 -9.67 18.39 -19.60
N ALA A 19 -10.58 17.85 -18.79
CA ALA A 19 -11.75 17.17 -19.32
C ALA A 19 -12.84 17.04 -18.24
N ASP A 20 -14.06 16.80 -18.67
CA ASP A 20 -15.20 16.42 -17.82
C ASP A 20 -15.43 14.92 -17.92
N LEU A 21 -15.71 14.27 -16.77
CA LEU A 21 -15.99 12.84 -16.72
C LEU A 21 -17.46 12.59 -16.48
N VAL A 22 -18.08 11.81 -17.34
CA VAL A 22 -19.49 11.39 -17.18
C VAL A 22 -19.53 9.99 -16.59
N ILE A 23 -20.24 9.85 -15.46
CA ILE A 23 -20.35 8.61 -14.69
C ILE A 23 -21.80 8.16 -14.69
N GLU A 24 -22.04 6.88 -15.01
CA GLU A 24 -23.35 6.23 -14.90
C GLU A 24 -23.17 4.75 -14.54
N GLY A 25 -24.01 4.23 -13.66
CA GLY A 25 -23.95 2.84 -13.23
C GLY A 25 -22.61 2.44 -12.58
N GLY A 26 -21.95 3.40 -11.90
CA GLY A 26 -20.66 3.16 -11.25
C GLY A 26 -19.44 3.27 -12.19
N LYS A 27 -19.64 3.50 -13.49
CA LYS A 27 -18.59 3.50 -14.51
C LYS A 27 -18.42 4.86 -15.16
N ILE A 28 -17.22 5.14 -15.61
CA ILE A 28 -16.93 6.24 -16.52
C ILE A 28 -17.48 5.87 -17.88
N ILE A 29 -18.50 6.60 -18.38
CA ILE A 29 -19.12 6.31 -19.66
C ILE A 29 -18.63 7.23 -20.79
N GLN A 30 -18.16 8.43 -20.44
CA GLN A 30 -17.58 9.37 -21.41
C GLN A 30 -16.50 10.24 -20.77
N ILE A 31 -15.51 10.62 -21.56
CA ILE A 31 -14.50 11.62 -21.25
C ILE A 31 -14.64 12.73 -22.27
N LEU A 32 -15.11 13.90 -21.86
CA LEU A 32 -15.47 15.01 -22.73
C LEU A 32 -14.52 16.20 -22.50
N ALA A 33 -14.15 16.91 -23.57
CA ALA A 33 -13.40 18.17 -23.42
C ALA A 33 -14.23 19.20 -22.60
N GLN A 34 -15.54 19.19 -22.79
CA GLN A 34 -16.52 19.97 -22.02
C GLN A 34 -17.89 19.29 -22.11
N ALA A 35 -18.54 19.09 -20.98
CA ALA A 35 -19.87 18.53 -20.92
C ALA A 35 -20.89 19.57 -21.43
N PRO A 36 -21.86 19.18 -22.29
CA PRO A 36 -22.89 20.10 -22.77
C PRO A 36 -23.82 20.51 -21.63
N GLU A 37 -24.35 21.74 -21.72
CA GLU A 37 -25.23 22.34 -20.70
C GLU A 37 -26.45 21.47 -20.39
N THR A 38 -27.04 20.85 -21.40
CA THR A 38 -28.19 19.94 -21.26
C THR A 38 -27.85 18.74 -20.37
N LEU A 39 -26.64 18.18 -20.47
CA LEU A 39 -26.20 17.08 -19.61
C LEU A 39 -25.98 17.57 -18.17
N LEU A 40 -25.40 18.75 -18.00
CA LEU A 40 -25.15 19.33 -16.65
C LEU A 40 -26.47 19.61 -15.90
N GLN A 41 -27.53 20.02 -16.61
CA GLN A 41 -28.86 20.26 -16.01
C GLN A 41 -29.55 18.95 -15.54
N GLU A 42 -29.24 17.81 -16.17
CA GLU A 42 -29.84 16.52 -15.87
C GLU A 42 -29.00 15.65 -14.93
N ALA A 43 -27.74 16.01 -14.70
CA ALA A 43 -26.80 15.23 -13.91
C ALA A 43 -26.53 15.84 -12.52
N GLN A 44 -26.07 15.01 -11.60
CA GLN A 44 -25.42 15.50 -10.39
C GLN A 44 -24.01 15.99 -10.75
N VAL A 45 -23.75 17.29 -10.65
CA VAL A 45 -22.45 17.88 -10.95
C VAL A 45 -21.58 17.89 -9.70
N ILE A 46 -20.35 17.40 -9.84
CA ILE A 46 -19.25 17.51 -8.87
C ILE A 46 -18.26 18.51 -9.46
N ASP A 47 -18.20 19.69 -8.87
CA ASP A 47 -17.27 20.74 -9.29
C ASP A 47 -15.85 20.38 -8.89
N ALA A 48 -14.98 20.13 -9.88
CA ALA A 48 -13.56 19.88 -9.74
C ALA A 48 -12.70 21.03 -10.27
N SER A 49 -13.28 22.22 -10.46
CA SER A 49 -12.56 23.40 -10.89
C SER A 49 -11.37 23.68 -9.95
N HIS A 50 -10.20 23.94 -10.54
CA HIS A 50 -8.94 24.12 -9.78
C HIS A 50 -8.46 22.88 -8.99
N CYS A 51 -9.05 21.71 -9.26
CA CYS A 51 -8.63 20.44 -8.68
C CYS A 51 -7.93 19.56 -9.71
N PHE A 52 -7.15 18.63 -9.19
CA PHE A 52 -6.65 17.49 -9.93
C PHE A 52 -7.58 16.29 -9.72
N VAL A 53 -7.78 15.51 -10.79
CA VAL A 53 -8.56 14.27 -10.77
C VAL A 53 -7.65 13.13 -11.22
N ILE A 54 -7.51 12.13 -10.38
CA ILE A 54 -6.70 10.93 -10.67
C ILE A 54 -7.55 9.67 -10.52
N PRO A 55 -7.14 8.54 -11.11
CA PRO A 55 -7.72 7.26 -10.71
C PRO A 55 -7.55 7.08 -9.20
N GLY A 56 -8.47 6.40 -8.57
CA GLY A 56 -8.34 6.08 -7.15
C GLY A 56 -7.06 5.31 -6.85
N VAL A 57 -6.40 5.68 -5.76
CA VAL A 57 -5.19 4.99 -5.31
C VAL A 57 -5.51 3.54 -4.93
N ILE A 58 -4.63 2.62 -5.30
CA ILE A 58 -4.69 1.21 -4.95
C ILE A 58 -3.49 0.89 -4.07
N ASP A 59 -3.74 0.58 -2.81
CA ASP A 59 -2.70 0.23 -1.84
C ASP A 59 -2.62 -1.30 -1.70
N ASP A 60 -1.56 -1.88 -2.22
CA ASP A 60 -1.40 -3.34 -2.26
C ASP A 60 -0.76 -3.92 -1.00
N GLN A 61 -0.45 -3.07 -0.01
CA GLN A 61 0.12 -3.52 1.26
C GLN A 61 -0.43 -2.74 2.47
N VAL A 62 -1.48 -3.29 3.11
CA VAL A 62 -2.00 -2.78 4.37
C VAL A 62 -2.17 -3.89 5.41
N HIS A 63 -2.23 -3.51 6.69
CA HIS A 63 -2.51 -4.37 7.84
C HIS A 63 -3.65 -3.75 8.65
N PHE A 64 -4.90 -3.95 8.27
CA PHE A 64 -6.06 -3.40 8.97
C PHE A 64 -6.43 -4.16 10.25
N ARG A 65 -5.63 -5.20 10.60
CA ARG A 65 -5.65 -5.87 11.91
C ARG A 65 -6.86 -6.72 12.22
N GLU A 66 -7.83 -6.82 11.35
CA GLU A 66 -9.04 -7.62 11.54
C GLU A 66 -8.99 -8.91 10.70
N PRO A 67 -9.38 -10.05 11.31
CA PRO A 67 -9.89 -10.26 12.67
C PRO A 67 -8.80 -10.30 13.76
N GLY A 68 -9.24 -10.27 15.03
CA GLY A 68 -8.49 -10.65 16.22
C GLY A 68 -7.51 -9.64 16.78
N LEU A 69 -7.12 -8.60 16.02
CA LEU A 69 -6.23 -7.53 16.49
C LEU A 69 -6.92 -6.15 16.45
N THR A 70 -8.23 -6.14 16.58
CA THR A 70 -9.08 -4.96 16.39
C THR A 70 -8.85 -3.83 17.40
N HIS A 71 -8.13 -4.08 18.46
CA HIS A 71 -7.68 -3.04 19.40
C HIS A 71 -6.65 -2.07 18.76
N LYS A 72 -6.00 -2.46 17.67
CA LYS A 72 -5.03 -1.64 16.91
C LYS A 72 -5.65 -0.92 15.72
N GLY A 73 -6.68 -1.53 15.12
CA GLY A 73 -7.38 -1.09 13.93
C GLY A 73 -8.33 -2.17 13.43
N ASN A 74 -9.30 -1.78 12.62
CA ASN A 74 -10.22 -2.70 11.94
C ASN A 74 -10.44 -2.29 10.50
N ILE A 75 -11.05 -3.15 9.69
CA ILE A 75 -11.28 -2.91 8.26
C ILE A 75 -12.18 -1.67 8.05
N GLY A 76 -13.22 -1.51 8.85
CA GLY A 76 -14.12 -0.37 8.73
C GLY A 76 -13.38 0.97 8.90
N GLU A 77 -12.70 1.16 10.03
CA GLU A 77 -11.95 2.41 10.33
C GLU A 77 -10.76 2.60 9.39
N GLY A 78 -10.02 1.52 9.09
CA GLY A 78 -8.91 1.57 8.14
C GLY A 78 -9.36 2.00 6.75
N SER A 79 -10.51 1.49 6.28
CA SER A 79 -11.08 1.87 4.98
C SER A 79 -11.61 3.31 4.94
N ARG A 80 -12.10 3.85 6.07
CA ARG A 80 -12.46 5.28 6.18
C ARG A 80 -11.22 6.16 6.09
N ALA A 81 -10.15 5.81 6.80
CA ALA A 81 -8.87 6.51 6.70
C ALA A 81 -8.30 6.44 5.28
N ALA A 82 -8.41 5.28 4.61
CA ALA A 82 -8.06 5.08 3.21
C ALA A 82 -8.84 6.02 2.28
N ALA A 83 -10.18 6.05 2.40
CA ALA A 83 -11.04 6.92 1.60
C ALA A 83 -10.68 8.41 1.77
N ALA A 84 -10.43 8.88 2.99
CA ALA A 84 -9.99 10.25 3.25
C ALA A 84 -8.61 10.57 2.66
N GLY A 85 -7.77 9.55 2.44
CA GLY A 85 -6.47 9.64 1.77
C GLY A 85 -6.52 9.50 0.25
N GLY A 86 -7.69 9.30 -0.37
CA GLY A 86 -7.83 9.08 -1.81
C GLY A 86 -7.59 7.64 -2.26
N VAL A 87 -7.44 6.70 -1.30
CA VAL A 87 -7.31 5.27 -1.57
C VAL A 87 -8.70 4.67 -1.77
N THR A 88 -8.92 4.05 -2.92
CA THR A 88 -10.21 3.46 -3.31
C THR A 88 -10.21 1.94 -3.30
N SER A 89 -9.02 1.35 -3.20
CA SER A 89 -8.86 -0.10 -3.13
C SER A 89 -7.65 -0.47 -2.29
N PHE A 90 -7.75 -1.55 -1.52
CA PHE A 90 -6.62 -2.08 -0.75
C PHE A 90 -6.48 -3.59 -0.88
N MET A 91 -5.27 -4.08 -0.60
CA MET A 91 -4.97 -5.51 -0.43
C MET A 91 -4.37 -5.72 0.97
N ASP A 92 -5.08 -6.46 1.81
CA ASP A 92 -4.71 -6.59 3.22
C ASP A 92 -3.98 -7.91 3.51
N MET A 93 -2.99 -7.81 4.38
CA MET A 93 -2.06 -8.87 4.72
C MET A 93 -2.68 -9.93 5.64
N PRO A 94 -2.16 -11.18 5.61
CA PRO A 94 -2.76 -12.32 6.29
C PRO A 94 -2.39 -12.44 7.79
N ASN A 95 -1.48 -11.63 8.33
CA ASN A 95 -0.96 -11.75 9.69
C ASN A 95 -1.90 -11.14 10.74
N VAL A 96 -3.07 -11.71 10.86
CA VAL A 96 -4.15 -11.42 11.81
C VAL A 96 -4.35 -12.62 12.77
N VAL A 97 -5.39 -12.63 13.59
CA VAL A 97 -5.64 -13.72 14.54
C VAL A 97 -7.09 -14.23 14.40
N PRO A 98 -7.30 -15.46 13.92
CA PRO A 98 -6.29 -16.39 13.40
C PRO A 98 -5.67 -15.88 12.07
N PRO A 99 -4.43 -16.32 11.72
CA PRO A 99 -3.79 -15.90 10.47
C PRO A 99 -4.56 -16.45 9.27
N THR A 100 -4.71 -15.67 8.20
CA THR A 100 -5.47 -16.02 7.00
C THR A 100 -4.67 -17.02 6.14
N THR A 101 -4.64 -18.28 6.54
CA THR A 101 -3.83 -19.36 5.91
C THR A 101 -4.67 -20.49 5.29
N THR A 102 -5.99 -20.41 5.39
CA THR A 102 -6.93 -21.33 4.76
C THR A 102 -7.94 -20.58 3.89
N LEU A 103 -8.54 -21.25 2.93
CA LEU A 103 -9.58 -20.68 2.08
C LEU A 103 -10.81 -20.25 2.88
N GLN A 104 -11.15 -21.00 3.94
CA GLN A 104 -12.23 -20.63 4.83
C GLN A 104 -11.96 -19.28 5.53
N LEU A 105 -10.80 -19.12 6.15
CA LEU A 105 -10.41 -17.86 6.82
C LEU A 105 -10.29 -16.69 5.84
N LEU A 106 -9.88 -16.95 4.59
CA LEU A 106 -9.85 -15.96 3.54
C LEU A 106 -11.28 -15.48 3.21
N GLU A 107 -12.26 -16.40 3.08
CA GLU A 107 -13.64 -16.04 2.80
C GLU A 107 -14.29 -15.31 3.97
N GLU A 108 -14.09 -15.76 5.22
CA GLU A 108 -14.56 -15.07 6.42
C GLU A 108 -14.07 -13.62 6.47
N LYS A 109 -12.81 -13.38 6.11
CA LYS A 109 -12.23 -12.02 6.05
C LYS A 109 -12.86 -11.18 4.92
N GLN A 110 -13.14 -11.79 3.77
CA GLN A 110 -13.87 -11.17 2.66
C GLN A 110 -15.29 -10.74 3.09
N GLU A 111 -15.99 -11.58 3.86
CA GLU A 111 -17.32 -11.28 4.38
C GLU A 111 -17.31 -10.12 5.38
N ILE A 112 -16.29 -10.03 6.24
CA ILE A 112 -16.13 -8.90 7.15
C ILE A 112 -16.01 -7.61 6.34
N ALA A 113 -15.13 -7.59 5.36
CA ALA A 113 -14.93 -6.42 4.50
C ALA A 113 -16.19 -6.06 3.71
N GLY A 114 -16.93 -7.04 3.19
CA GLY A 114 -18.19 -6.82 2.47
C GLY A 114 -19.26 -6.11 3.30
N ARG A 115 -19.19 -6.21 4.63
CA ARG A 115 -20.12 -5.53 5.54
C ARG A 115 -19.61 -4.18 6.06
N THR A 116 -18.28 -3.97 6.08
CA THR A 116 -17.68 -2.86 6.83
C THR A 116 -16.79 -1.93 6.01
N SER A 117 -16.23 -2.42 4.89
CA SER A 117 -15.27 -1.62 4.13
C SER A 117 -15.97 -0.55 3.29
N LEU A 118 -15.49 0.69 3.41
CA LEU A 118 -15.95 1.81 2.60
C LEU A 118 -15.33 1.84 1.20
N VAL A 119 -14.15 1.20 1.03
CA VAL A 119 -13.42 1.12 -0.22
C VAL A 119 -13.29 -0.34 -0.70
N ASN A 120 -12.93 -0.55 -1.97
CA ASN A 120 -12.78 -1.89 -2.55
C ASN A 120 -11.64 -2.66 -1.89
N TYR A 121 -11.72 -3.99 -1.88
CA TYR A 121 -10.82 -4.81 -1.08
C TYR A 121 -10.45 -6.13 -1.74
N SER A 122 -9.27 -6.61 -1.40
CA SER A 122 -8.85 -8.01 -1.56
C SER A 122 -7.88 -8.40 -0.45
N PHE A 123 -7.62 -9.70 -0.32
CA PHE A 123 -6.78 -10.25 0.74
C PHE A 123 -5.77 -11.23 0.19
N TYR A 124 -4.57 -11.22 0.78
CA TYR A 124 -3.59 -12.26 0.52
C TYR A 124 -3.91 -13.52 1.32
N LEU A 125 -3.72 -14.68 0.68
CA LEU A 125 -3.60 -15.93 1.43
C LEU A 125 -2.17 -16.04 1.95
N GLY A 126 -2.01 -16.26 3.24
CA GLY A 126 -0.71 -16.44 3.86
C GLY A 126 -0.14 -17.82 3.59
N ALA A 127 1.12 -17.88 3.18
CA ALA A 127 1.85 -19.13 3.04
C ALA A 127 2.43 -19.57 4.38
N THR A 128 2.39 -20.87 4.64
CA THR A 128 3.05 -21.54 5.76
C THR A 128 3.80 -22.77 5.26
N THR A 129 4.59 -23.40 6.11
CA THR A 129 5.33 -24.63 5.77
C THR A 129 4.42 -25.74 5.23
N ASP A 130 3.16 -25.78 5.67
CA ASP A 130 2.29 -26.95 5.48
C ASP A 130 1.04 -26.69 4.64
N ASN A 131 0.73 -25.43 4.25
CA ASN A 131 -0.55 -25.11 3.61
C ASN A 131 -0.52 -25.04 2.07
N ILE A 132 0.46 -25.64 1.42
CA ILE A 132 0.54 -25.64 -0.06
C ILE A 132 -0.74 -26.18 -0.72
N GLY A 133 -1.44 -27.13 -0.07
CA GLY A 133 -2.72 -27.66 -0.53
C GLY A 133 -3.82 -26.59 -0.58
N GLU A 134 -3.85 -25.64 0.34
CA GLU A 134 -4.75 -24.48 0.32
C GLU A 134 -4.35 -23.52 -0.81
N ILE A 135 -3.05 -23.22 -0.92
CA ILE A 135 -2.50 -22.30 -1.94
C ILE A 135 -2.85 -22.76 -3.36
N LYS A 136 -2.77 -24.04 -3.65
CA LYS A 136 -3.10 -24.61 -4.99
C LYS A 136 -4.57 -24.51 -5.36
N ARG A 137 -5.46 -24.36 -4.38
CA ARG A 137 -6.92 -24.31 -4.58
C ARG A 137 -7.49 -22.89 -4.56
N VAL A 138 -6.67 -21.85 -4.40
CA VAL A 138 -7.18 -20.46 -4.41
C VAL A 138 -7.91 -20.16 -5.71
N ASP A 139 -9.00 -19.41 -5.64
CA ASP A 139 -9.61 -18.85 -6.85
C ASP A 139 -8.75 -17.64 -7.32
N PRO A 140 -8.08 -17.76 -8.48
CA PRO A 140 -7.21 -16.71 -8.98
C PRO A 140 -7.97 -15.45 -9.39
N ARG A 141 -9.28 -15.51 -9.57
CA ARG A 141 -10.11 -14.37 -9.96
C ARG A 141 -10.50 -13.49 -8.80
N THR A 142 -10.36 -13.97 -7.55
CA THR A 142 -10.85 -13.27 -6.35
C THR A 142 -9.78 -13.11 -5.26
N THR A 143 -8.59 -13.70 -5.42
CA THR A 143 -7.48 -13.61 -4.48
C THR A 143 -6.34 -12.79 -5.09
N CYS A 144 -5.89 -11.73 -4.42
CA CYS A 144 -4.85 -10.85 -5.00
C CYS A 144 -3.49 -11.55 -5.17
N GLY A 145 -3.06 -12.36 -4.22
CA GLY A 145 -1.77 -13.06 -4.24
C GLY A 145 -1.55 -13.96 -3.04
N ILE A 146 -0.37 -14.55 -2.99
CA ILE A 146 0.12 -15.34 -1.85
C ILE A 146 1.16 -14.51 -1.11
N LYS A 147 1.02 -14.36 0.21
CA LYS A 147 1.99 -13.67 1.05
C LYS A 147 2.93 -14.65 1.75
N ALA A 148 4.23 -14.46 1.58
CA ALA A 148 5.26 -15.19 2.31
C ALA A 148 6.10 -14.25 3.19
N PHE A 149 6.27 -14.60 4.45
CA PHE A 149 7.19 -13.93 5.36
C PHE A 149 8.50 -14.72 5.39
N MET A 150 9.49 -14.28 4.62
CA MET A 150 10.81 -14.91 4.50
C MET A 150 11.79 -14.26 5.48
N GLY A 151 11.47 -14.31 6.78
CA GLY A 151 12.28 -13.72 7.81
C GLY A 151 11.46 -13.11 8.94
N SER A 152 12.17 -12.63 9.95
CA SER A 152 11.63 -12.12 11.21
C SER A 152 10.65 -10.96 11.01
N SER A 153 9.37 -11.26 11.01
CA SER A 153 8.27 -10.30 10.94
C SER A 153 7.40 -10.40 12.19
N THR A 154 6.40 -9.52 12.32
CA THR A 154 5.39 -9.61 13.37
C THR A 154 4.42 -10.76 13.10
N GLY A 155 4.29 -11.70 14.03
CA GLY A 155 3.40 -12.87 13.94
C GLY A 155 4.12 -14.20 13.69
N ASN A 156 3.36 -15.31 13.73
CA ASN A 156 3.90 -16.68 13.67
C ASN A 156 3.81 -17.28 12.23
N MET A 157 3.97 -16.47 11.19
CA MET A 157 3.83 -16.91 9.79
C MET A 157 5.18 -16.95 9.06
N LEU A 158 6.25 -17.28 9.76
CA LEU A 158 7.58 -17.39 9.16
C LEU A 158 7.71 -18.63 8.29
N ILE A 159 8.21 -18.47 7.05
CA ILE A 159 8.69 -19.57 6.22
C ILE A 159 10.19 -19.39 6.04
N ASP A 160 10.98 -20.18 6.76
CA ASP A 160 12.45 -20.21 6.72
C ASP A 160 13.01 -21.52 6.17
N SER A 161 12.16 -22.53 5.98
CA SER A 161 12.54 -23.82 5.41
C SER A 161 12.70 -23.72 3.90
N ILE A 162 13.92 -23.94 3.40
CA ILE A 162 14.22 -23.95 1.95
C ILE A 162 13.29 -24.90 1.17
N PRO A 163 13.06 -26.17 1.60
CA PRO A 163 12.12 -27.03 0.89
C PRO A 163 10.68 -26.50 0.81
N ALA A 164 10.19 -25.82 1.85
CA ALA A 164 8.86 -25.21 1.83
C ALA A 164 8.82 -24.02 0.87
N LEU A 165 9.83 -23.16 0.86
CA LEU A 165 9.96 -22.06 -0.10
C LEU A 165 10.05 -22.58 -1.54
N GLU A 166 10.86 -23.60 -1.81
CA GLU A 166 10.96 -24.21 -3.15
C GLU A 166 9.60 -24.72 -3.63
N ARG A 167 8.84 -25.41 -2.78
CA ARG A 167 7.49 -25.85 -3.11
C ARG A 167 6.55 -24.68 -3.36
N LEU A 168 6.58 -23.64 -2.53
CA LEU A 168 5.77 -22.44 -2.72
C LEU A 168 6.04 -21.80 -4.08
N PHE A 169 7.31 -21.56 -4.42
CA PHE A 169 7.67 -20.92 -5.68
C PHE A 169 7.40 -21.81 -6.90
N ALA A 170 7.52 -23.14 -6.76
CA ALA A 170 7.25 -24.08 -7.83
C ALA A 170 5.75 -24.26 -8.11
N GLU A 171 4.89 -24.20 -7.08
CA GLU A 171 3.50 -24.66 -7.16
C GLU A 171 2.46 -23.54 -6.98
N SER A 172 2.86 -22.32 -6.63
CA SER A 172 1.90 -21.21 -6.48
C SER A 172 1.27 -20.81 -7.82
N PRO A 173 -0.08 -20.79 -7.93
CA PRO A 173 -0.76 -20.34 -9.14
C PRO A 173 -0.81 -18.81 -9.25
N LEU A 174 -0.46 -18.08 -8.18
CA LEU A 174 -0.55 -16.64 -8.08
C LEU A 174 0.82 -15.98 -7.87
N LEU A 175 0.87 -14.66 -8.03
CA LEU A 175 1.99 -13.83 -7.61
C LEU A 175 2.29 -14.06 -6.13
N ILE A 176 3.57 -14.22 -5.81
CA ILE A 176 4.08 -14.35 -4.44
C ILE A 176 4.61 -12.99 -4.01
N ALA A 177 3.99 -12.40 -3.00
CA ALA A 177 4.44 -11.18 -2.35
C ALA A 177 5.27 -11.54 -1.12
N THR A 178 6.49 -11.00 -1.01
CA THR A 178 7.44 -11.42 0.05
C THR A 178 7.86 -10.27 0.94
N HIS A 179 7.86 -10.52 2.26
CA HIS A 179 8.66 -9.78 3.23
C HIS A 179 10.03 -10.49 3.32
N CYS A 180 11.11 -9.77 3.10
CA CYS A 180 12.44 -10.32 2.97
C CYS A 180 13.43 -9.72 3.97
N GLU A 181 13.71 -10.45 5.06
CA GLU A 181 14.75 -10.12 6.03
C GLU A 181 15.36 -11.40 6.63
N ASP A 182 16.69 -11.55 6.61
CA ASP A 182 17.36 -12.76 7.09
C ASP A 182 17.36 -12.82 8.63
N THR A 183 16.56 -13.70 9.21
CA THR A 183 16.41 -13.87 10.67
C THR A 183 17.74 -14.15 11.41
N PRO A 184 18.64 -15.03 10.92
CA PRO A 184 19.92 -15.25 11.60
C PRO A 184 20.78 -13.98 11.69
N THR A 185 20.85 -13.19 10.62
CA THR A 185 21.58 -11.91 10.62
C THR A 185 20.98 -10.92 11.61
N ILE A 186 19.66 -10.78 11.62
CA ILE A 186 18.96 -9.89 12.57
C ILE A 186 19.21 -10.31 14.01
N ASN A 187 19.07 -11.59 14.31
CA ASN A 187 19.25 -12.11 15.66
C ASN A 187 20.69 -11.91 16.15
N HIS A 188 21.68 -12.12 15.28
CA HIS A 188 23.08 -11.84 15.60
C HIS A 188 23.29 -10.37 15.93
N ASN A 189 22.83 -9.46 15.07
CA ASN A 189 22.95 -8.02 15.27
C ASN A 189 22.22 -7.58 16.55
N LEU A 190 20.98 -8.06 16.76
CA LEU A 190 20.21 -7.75 17.96
C LEU A 190 20.95 -8.18 19.23
N ALA A 191 21.57 -9.35 19.24
CA ALA A 191 22.34 -9.84 20.39
C ALA A 191 23.53 -8.92 20.72
N LEU A 192 24.24 -8.40 19.71
CA LEU A 192 25.35 -7.46 19.90
C LEU A 192 24.87 -6.15 20.57
N TYR A 193 23.77 -5.57 20.05
CA TYR A 193 23.24 -4.34 20.62
C TYR A 193 22.59 -4.56 21.99
N LYS A 194 21.93 -5.70 22.19
CA LYS A 194 21.36 -6.08 23.51
C LYS A 194 22.43 -6.29 24.57
N ALA A 195 23.57 -6.85 24.22
CA ALA A 195 24.72 -6.99 25.13
C ALA A 195 25.25 -5.64 25.59
N LYS A 196 25.16 -4.60 24.73
CA LYS A 196 25.63 -3.24 25.03
C LYS A 196 24.62 -2.36 25.78
N TYR A 197 23.33 -2.47 25.45
CA TYR A 197 22.30 -1.53 25.87
C TYR A 197 21.16 -2.20 26.68
N GLY A 198 21.16 -3.52 26.86
CA GLY A 198 20.03 -4.25 27.44
C GLY A 198 18.80 -4.20 26.53
N ASP A 199 17.62 -4.02 27.14
CA ASP A 199 16.36 -3.91 26.39
C ASP A 199 16.10 -2.49 25.84
N ASP A 200 16.81 -1.49 26.34
CA ASP A 200 16.64 -0.09 25.97
C ASP A 200 17.67 0.35 24.90
N ILE A 201 17.69 -0.38 23.82
CA ILE A 201 18.55 -0.05 22.66
C ILE A 201 18.04 1.27 22.06
N PRO A 202 18.93 2.29 21.85
CA PRO A 202 18.52 3.50 21.15
C PRO A 202 17.94 3.22 19.76
N PRO A 203 16.76 3.76 19.40
CA PRO A 203 16.06 3.44 18.13
C PRO A 203 16.89 3.70 16.86
N GLN A 204 17.86 4.61 16.88
CA GLN A 204 18.75 4.87 15.73
C GLN A 204 19.60 3.66 15.32
N TYR A 205 19.70 2.63 16.17
CA TYR A 205 20.38 1.37 15.81
C TYR A 205 19.48 0.37 15.09
N HIS A 206 18.19 0.69 14.93
CA HIS A 206 17.26 -0.20 14.22
C HIS A 206 17.73 -0.58 12.81
N PRO A 207 18.23 0.37 11.94
CA PRO A 207 18.73 0.01 10.62
C PRO A 207 20.06 -0.77 10.63
N LEU A 208 20.77 -0.82 11.74
CA LEU A 208 21.96 -1.66 11.90
C LEU A 208 21.62 -3.06 12.41
N ILE A 209 20.56 -3.19 13.19
CA ILE A 209 20.01 -4.49 13.62
C ILE A 209 19.31 -5.16 12.43
N ARG A 210 18.37 -4.47 11.79
CA ARG A 210 17.72 -4.87 10.54
C ARG A 210 18.48 -4.29 9.36
N SER A 211 19.66 -4.88 9.14
CA SER A 211 20.70 -4.34 8.29
C SER A 211 20.39 -4.50 6.80
N ARG A 212 21.12 -3.75 5.97
CA ARG A 212 21.14 -3.89 4.50
C ARG A 212 21.43 -5.34 4.09
N GLU A 213 22.40 -5.97 4.76
CA GLU A 213 22.77 -7.36 4.51
C GLU A 213 21.60 -8.32 4.77
N ALA A 214 20.85 -8.12 5.86
CA ALA A 214 19.68 -8.94 6.17
C ALA A 214 18.60 -8.83 5.09
N CYS A 215 18.34 -7.63 4.58
CA CYS A 215 17.40 -7.40 3.48
C CYS A 215 17.90 -8.06 2.19
N LEU A 216 19.11 -7.72 1.73
CA LEU A 216 19.67 -8.21 0.47
C LEU A 216 19.75 -9.74 0.43
N LYS A 217 20.19 -10.37 1.51
CA LYS A 217 20.35 -11.84 1.58
C LYS A 217 19.01 -12.56 1.39
N SER A 218 17.97 -12.09 2.05
CA SER A 218 16.64 -12.68 1.94
C SER A 218 15.96 -12.36 0.59
N SER A 219 16.07 -11.12 0.11
CA SER A 219 15.54 -10.72 -1.20
C SER A 219 16.23 -11.44 -2.35
N ALA A 220 17.55 -11.64 -2.26
CA ALA A 220 18.32 -12.42 -3.26
C ALA A 220 17.89 -13.89 -3.29
N LEU A 221 17.59 -14.50 -2.14
CA LEU A 221 17.04 -15.86 -2.07
C LEU A 221 15.68 -15.91 -2.78
N ALA A 222 14.75 -14.98 -2.47
CA ALA A 222 13.44 -14.92 -3.11
C ALA A 222 13.57 -14.77 -4.63
N ALA A 223 14.43 -13.85 -5.10
CA ALA A 223 14.67 -13.63 -6.52
C ALA A 223 15.29 -14.86 -7.21
N SER A 224 16.20 -15.57 -6.55
CA SER A 224 16.78 -16.80 -7.08
C SER A 224 15.75 -17.91 -7.26
N LEU A 225 14.86 -18.08 -6.29
CA LEU A 225 13.74 -19.03 -6.35
C LEU A 225 12.74 -18.66 -7.45
N ALA A 226 12.39 -17.39 -7.56
CA ALA A 226 11.50 -16.91 -8.62
C ALA A 226 12.05 -17.20 -10.02
N ARG A 227 13.36 -16.97 -10.24
CA ARG A 227 14.03 -17.29 -11.50
C ARG A 227 14.10 -18.81 -11.74
N LYS A 228 14.45 -19.60 -10.71
CA LYS A 228 14.52 -21.06 -10.81
C LYS A 228 13.20 -21.70 -11.24
N TYR A 229 12.10 -21.24 -10.68
CA TYR A 229 10.76 -21.81 -10.91
C TYR A 229 9.91 -20.99 -11.89
N ASN A 230 10.45 -19.92 -12.47
CA ASN A 230 9.74 -19.01 -13.38
C ASN A 230 8.44 -18.47 -12.78
N SER A 231 8.38 -18.27 -11.47
CA SER A 231 7.24 -17.76 -10.74
C SER A 231 7.21 -16.22 -10.71
N ARG A 232 6.04 -15.64 -10.49
CA ARG A 232 5.89 -14.19 -10.33
C ARG A 232 6.16 -13.82 -8.88
N LEU A 233 7.14 -12.93 -8.69
CA LEU A 233 7.57 -12.42 -7.38
C LEU A 233 7.32 -10.92 -7.31
N HIS A 234 6.79 -10.45 -6.19
CA HIS A 234 6.74 -9.06 -5.81
C HIS A 234 7.45 -8.87 -4.46
N ILE A 235 8.60 -8.19 -4.48
CA ILE A 235 9.35 -7.89 -3.26
C ILE A 235 8.76 -6.64 -2.65
N LEU A 236 8.12 -6.78 -1.49
CA LEU A 236 7.46 -5.70 -0.78
C LEU A 236 8.47 -4.78 -0.08
N HIS A 237 8.08 -3.53 0.17
CA HIS A 237 8.75 -2.54 1.02
C HIS A 237 10.28 -2.54 0.90
N LEU A 238 10.82 -2.48 -0.32
CA LEU A 238 12.27 -2.33 -0.55
C LEU A 238 12.82 -1.14 0.23
N SER A 239 13.93 -1.34 0.91
CA SER A 239 14.48 -0.33 1.81
C SER A 239 15.95 0.03 1.56
N THR A 240 16.61 -0.67 0.62
CA THR A 240 18.03 -0.46 0.30
C THR A 240 18.29 -0.32 -1.19
N ALA A 241 19.31 0.44 -1.55
CA ALA A 241 19.79 0.54 -2.93
C ALA A 241 20.29 -0.78 -3.49
N ASP A 242 20.84 -1.65 -2.64
CA ASP A 242 21.43 -2.93 -3.06
C ASP A 242 20.39 -3.90 -3.64
N GLU A 243 19.17 -3.88 -3.10
CA GLU A 243 18.07 -4.75 -3.51
C GLU A 243 17.54 -4.41 -4.93
N LEU A 244 17.78 -3.19 -5.42
CA LEU A 244 17.28 -2.74 -6.73
C LEU A 244 17.86 -3.58 -7.88
N THR A 245 19.04 -4.15 -7.71
CA THR A 245 19.69 -5.00 -8.71
C THR A 245 18.99 -6.36 -8.92
N LEU A 246 18.08 -6.72 -8.04
CA LEU A 246 17.34 -7.98 -8.08
C LEU A 246 16.10 -7.89 -8.99
N LEU A 247 15.61 -6.69 -9.24
CA LEU A 247 14.37 -6.45 -9.99
C LEU A 247 14.58 -6.63 -11.49
N ASP A 248 13.54 -7.08 -12.18
CA ASP A 248 13.58 -7.19 -13.64
C ASP A 248 13.45 -5.80 -14.28
N SER A 249 14.12 -5.63 -15.41
CA SER A 249 13.98 -4.44 -16.26
C SER A 249 12.90 -4.63 -17.33
N GLY A 250 12.48 -3.53 -17.97
CA GLY A 250 11.56 -3.58 -19.08
C GLY A 250 10.11 -3.26 -18.71
N LYS A 251 9.17 -3.69 -19.56
CA LYS A 251 7.75 -3.40 -19.37
C LYS A 251 7.19 -4.17 -18.20
N ARG A 252 6.44 -3.51 -17.32
CA ARG A 252 5.89 -4.09 -16.07
C ARG A 252 5.15 -5.42 -16.28
N LEU A 253 4.32 -5.52 -17.31
CA LEU A 253 3.56 -6.75 -17.60
C LEU A 253 4.43 -7.95 -18.01
N GLU A 254 5.68 -7.69 -18.44
CA GLU A 254 6.65 -8.72 -18.84
C GLU A 254 7.57 -9.13 -17.69
N LYS A 255 7.69 -8.28 -16.65
CA LYS A 255 8.51 -8.56 -15.47
C LYS A 255 7.97 -9.76 -14.69
N LYS A 256 8.89 -10.62 -14.25
CA LYS A 256 8.60 -11.71 -13.30
C LYS A 256 8.91 -11.28 -11.87
N ILE A 257 9.96 -10.48 -11.68
CA ILE A 257 10.37 -9.95 -10.40
C ILE A 257 10.14 -8.44 -10.41
N THR A 258 9.20 -8.00 -9.59
CA THR A 258 8.80 -6.62 -9.41
C THR A 258 9.07 -6.17 -7.97
N GLY A 259 9.12 -4.88 -7.73
CA GLY A 259 9.39 -4.32 -6.42
C GLY A 259 8.46 -3.19 -6.03
N GLU A 260 8.28 -3.04 -4.73
CA GLU A 260 7.49 -2.01 -4.09
C GLU A 260 8.37 -1.14 -3.20
N ALA A 261 8.10 0.17 -3.17
CA ALA A 261 8.60 1.07 -2.15
C ALA A 261 7.46 1.63 -1.33
N CYS A 262 7.58 1.61 0.00
CA CYS A 262 6.60 2.24 0.86
C CYS A 262 6.89 3.72 1.07
N VAL A 263 5.81 4.51 1.18
CA VAL A 263 5.91 5.97 1.32
C VAL A 263 6.79 6.42 2.49
N HIS A 264 6.85 5.66 3.59
CA HIS A 264 7.72 5.99 4.71
C HIS A 264 9.22 5.79 4.39
N HIS A 265 9.60 4.84 3.53
CA HIS A 265 10.97 4.68 3.03
C HIS A 265 11.36 5.76 2.00
N LEU A 266 10.38 6.36 1.30
CA LEU A 266 10.59 7.47 0.37
C LEU A 266 10.62 8.84 1.06
N TRP A 267 10.03 8.94 2.26
CA TRP A 267 9.90 10.18 3.01
C TRP A 267 10.96 10.35 4.09
N PHE A 268 11.15 9.34 4.94
CA PHE A 268 12.08 9.36 6.05
C PHE A 268 13.45 8.77 5.68
N ASN A 269 14.48 9.23 6.37
CA ASN A 269 15.78 8.59 6.47
C ASN A 269 16.08 8.23 7.94
N ASP A 270 17.25 7.65 8.22
CA ASP A 270 17.65 7.18 9.56
C ASP A 270 17.79 8.29 10.61
N GLU A 271 17.92 9.56 10.20
CA GLU A 271 17.90 10.70 11.13
C GLU A 271 16.56 10.85 11.86
N ALA A 272 15.47 10.35 11.24
CA ALA A 272 14.14 10.40 11.85
C ALA A 272 14.06 9.63 13.18
N TYR A 273 14.91 8.62 13.39
CA TYR A 273 14.97 7.90 14.66
C TYR A 273 15.41 8.80 15.83
N LEU A 274 16.21 9.83 15.58
CA LEU A 274 16.69 10.74 16.63
C LEU A 274 15.56 11.62 17.21
N THR A 275 14.55 11.91 16.40
CA THR A 275 13.45 12.82 16.80
C THR A 275 12.14 12.09 17.06
N LYS A 276 11.89 10.97 16.37
CA LYS A 276 10.63 10.23 16.42
C LYS A 276 10.75 8.87 17.12
N GLY A 277 11.97 8.40 17.40
CA GLY A 277 12.21 7.16 18.14
C GLY A 277 11.49 5.94 17.55
N ASN A 278 10.79 5.20 18.40
CA ASN A 278 10.04 4.00 17.97
C ASN A 278 8.85 4.31 17.04
N PHE A 279 8.39 5.56 16.95
CA PHE A 279 7.27 5.93 16.05
C PHE A 279 7.63 5.79 14.56
N VAL A 280 8.92 5.73 14.23
CA VAL A 280 9.42 5.42 12.88
C VAL A 280 10.14 4.07 12.79
N LYS A 281 9.87 3.16 13.74
CA LYS A 281 10.37 1.80 13.72
C LYS A 281 9.46 0.93 12.86
N TRP A 282 9.90 0.58 11.64
CA TRP A 282 9.29 -0.35 10.70
C TRP A 282 10.19 -1.56 10.42
N ASN A 283 9.65 -2.60 9.85
CA ASN A 283 10.35 -3.76 9.34
C ASN A 283 10.01 -3.95 7.84
N PRO A 284 10.96 -3.73 6.93
CA PRO A 284 12.36 -3.35 7.12
C PRO A 284 12.54 -1.94 7.72
N ALA A 285 13.69 -1.75 8.38
CA ALA A 285 14.03 -0.46 8.95
C ALA A 285 14.16 0.63 7.89
N ILE A 286 13.80 1.86 8.23
CA ILE A 286 14.17 3.05 7.46
C ILE A 286 15.69 3.15 7.45
N LYS A 287 16.29 3.33 6.26
CA LYS A 287 17.72 3.33 6.02
C LYS A 287 18.27 4.74 5.82
N THR A 288 19.48 4.84 5.25
CA THR A 288 20.20 6.08 5.06
C THR A 288 19.53 7.01 4.04
N GLU A 289 19.93 8.29 4.05
CA GLU A 289 19.51 9.25 3.01
C GLU A 289 19.90 8.78 1.61
N ALA A 290 21.06 8.15 1.45
CA ALA A 290 21.48 7.59 0.17
C ALA A 290 20.55 6.47 -0.32
N ASP A 291 20.04 5.63 0.58
CA ASP A 291 19.03 4.61 0.23
C ASP A 291 17.71 5.26 -0.17
N ARG A 292 17.23 6.25 0.60
CA ARG A 292 16.00 6.99 0.28
C ARG A 292 16.07 7.61 -1.11
N GLN A 293 17.17 8.27 -1.45
CA GLN A 293 17.39 8.87 -2.76
C GLN A 293 17.42 7.81 -3.88
N ALA A 294 18.12 6.70 -3.64
CA ALA A 294 18.19 5.60 -4.61
C ALA A 294 16.81 4.97 -4.87
N LEU A 295 15.97 4.81 -3.84
CA LEU A 295 14.60 4.32 -3.99
C LEU A 295 13.72 5.30 -4.77
N LEU A 296 13.80 6.62 -4.49
CA LEU A 296 13.08 7.64 -5.26
C LEU A 296 13.50 7.66 -6.72
N GLU A 297 14.80 7.57 -6.99
CA GLU A 297 15.31 7.51 -8.36
C GLU A 297 14.84 6.22 -9.07
N ALA A 298 14.83 5.10 -8.37
CA ALA A 298 14.34 3.83 -8.91
C ALA A 298 12.84 3.87 -9.25
N VAL A 299 12.04 4.59 -8.47
CA VAL A 299 10.63 4.86 -8.81
C VAL A 299 10.54 5.74 -10.06
N ASN A 300 11.31 6.83 -10.14
CA ASN A 300 11.33 7.73 -11.28
C ASN A 300 11.72 7.00 -12.58
N GLN A 301 12.67 6.08 -12.51
CA GLN A 301 13.14 5.28 -13.64
C GLN A 301 12.23 4.07 -13.97
N GLY A 302 11.24 3.74 -13.13
CA GLY A 302 10.37 2.58 -13.30
C GLY A 302 11.08 1.24 -13.01
N VAL A 303 12.17 1.26 -12.25
CA VAL A 303 12.83 0.07 -11.69
C VAL A 303 11.97 -0.50 -10.58
N ILE A 304 11.57 0.34 -9.62
CA ILE A 304 10.50 0.04 -8.66
C ILE A 304 9.16 0.28 -9.34
N ASP A 305 8.25 -0.65 -9.19
CA ASP A 305 6.98 -0.70 -9.92
C ASP A 305 5.83 -0.04 -9.17
N VAL A 306 5.72 -0.27 -7.85
CA VAL A 306 4.57 0.11 -7.02
C VAL A 306 5.01 0.99 -5.84
N ILE A 307 4.16 1.94 -5.49
CA ILE A 307 4.25 2.74 -4.27
C ILE A 307 3.08 2.36 -3.37
N ALA A 308 3.37 1.84 -2.18
CA ALA A 308 2.38 1.40 -1.20
C ALA A 308 2.64 1.99 0.19
N THR A 309 1.93 1.50 1.22
CA THR A 309 2.05 2.10 2.55
C THR A 309 2.69 1.21 3.60
N ASP A 310 2.56 -0.10 3.52
CA ASP A 310 2.76 -0.97 4.69
C ASP A 310 2.07 -0.38 5.93
N HIS A 311 0.82 0.09 5.74
CA HIS A 311 0.01 0.62 6.83
C HIS A 311 -0.17 -0.44 7.91
N ALA A 312 0.57 -0.31 9.00
CA ALA A 312 0.67 -1.30 10.06
C ALA A 312 0.48 -0.66 11.44
N PRO A 313 -0.75 -0.26 11.81
CA PRO A 313 -1.03 0.47 13.03
C PRO A 313 -0.78 -0.39 14.27
N HIS A 314 -0.29 0.27 15.33
CA HIS A 314 -0.14 -0.22 16.68
C HIS A 314 -0.62 0.86 17.66
N THR A 315 -1.10 0.46 18.81
CA THR A 315 -1.53 1.40 19.84
C THR A 315 -0.34 2.21 20.37
N LEU A 316 -0.63 3.38 20.95
CA LEU A 316 0.43 4.20 21.59
C LEU A 316 1.17 3.41 22.67
N SER A 317 0.48 2.56 23.45
CA SER A 317 1.10 1.73 24.47
C SER A 317 2.06 0.69 23.88
N GLU A 318 1.76 0.13 22.71
CA GLU A 318 2.64 -0.81 22.02
C GLU A 318 3.85 -0.13 21.36
N LYS A 319 3.76 1.16 21.03
CA LYS A 319 4.87 1.94 20.46
C LYS A 319 5.77 2.53 21.56
N ASN A 320 5.21 2.79 22.72
CA ASN A 320 5.97 3.28 23.88
C ASN A 320 6.69 2.14 24.62
N GLY A 321 7.86 2.45 25.17
CA GLY A 321 8.65 1.52 25.96
C GLY A 321 10.02 1.21 25.34
N PRO A 322 10.77 0.28 25.94
CA PRO A 322 12.09 -0.12 25.48
C PRO A 322 12.03 -0.64 24.03
N TYR A 323 13.08 -0.39 23.28
CA TYR A 323 13.19 -0.78 21.87
C TYR A 323 12.82 -2.25 21.59
N THR A 324 13.27 -3.17 22.44
CA THR A 324 13.02 -4.61 22.24
C THR A 324 11.55 -5.00 22.40
N LYS A 325 10.75 -4.17 23.08
CA LYS A 325 9.30 -4.40 23.33
C LYS A 325 8.42 -3.55 22.41
N ALA A 326 8.93 -2.41 21.96
CA ALA A 326 8.17 -1.51 21.09
C ALA A 326 7.88 -2.18 19.74
N ALA A 327 6.61 -2.16 19.33
CA ALA A 327 6.15 -2.76 18.09
C ALA A 327 6.73 -2.05 16.86
N SER A 328 7.01 -2.81 15.79
CA SER A 328 7.40 -2.28 14.48
C SER A 328 6.19 -2.13 13.57
N GLY A 329 6.06 -0.99 12.92
CA GLY A 329 4.94 -0.58 12.08
C GLY A 329 4.34 0.75 12.52
N GLY A 330 3.63 1.40 11.62
CA GLY A 330 2.94 2.66 11.86
C GLY A 330 1.84 2.92 10.84
N PRO A 331 0.92 3.86 11.12
CA PRO A 331 -0.18 4.18 10.23
C PRO A 331 0.26 5.14 9.12
N MET A 332 -0.10 4.84 7.85
CA MET A 332 0.28 5.67 6.69
C MET A 332 -0.82 5.85 5.65
N VAL A 333 -1.86 4.99 5.59
CA VAL A 333 -2.81 4.92 4.46
C VAL A 333 -3.55 6.25 4.19
N GLN A 334 -3.94 6.99 5.24
CA GLN A 334 -4.62 8.30 5.10
C GLN A 334 -3.72 9.36 4.45
N HIS A 335 -2.42 9.26 4.65
CA HIS A 335 -1.47 10.31 4.30
C HIS A 335 -0.59 9.94 3.09
N SER A 336 -0.74 8.75 2.52
CA SER A 336 0.15 8.21 1.49
C SER A 336 0.23 9.11 0.25
N LEU A 337 -0.91 9.42 -0.36
CA LEU A 337 -0.97 10.30 -1.53
C LEU A 337 -0.45 11.71 -1.19
N THR A 338 -0.83 12.24 -0.05
CA THR A 338 -0.40 13.60 0.39
C THR A 338 1.12 13.70 0.55
N VAL A 339 1.76 12.66 1.11
CA VAL A 339 3.22 12.58 1.22
C VAL A 339 3.88 12.58 -0.16
N MET A 340 3.37 11.78 -1.09
CA MET A 340 3.92 11.72 -2.44
C MET A 340 3.71 13.02 -3.21
N LEU A 341 2.55 13.67 -3.07
CA LEU A 341 2.29 14.98 -3.66
C LEU A 341 3.21 16.08 -3.08
N GLU A 342 3.58 15.99 -1.80
CA GLU A 342 4.56 16.89 -1.20
C GLU A 342 5.97 16.65 -1.79
N LEU A 343 6.35 15.39 -2.07
CA LEU A 343 7.59 15.09 -2.78
C LEU A 343 7.57 15.65 -4.21
N ALA A 344 6.39 15.64 -4.87
CA ALA A 344 6.24 16.28 -6.18
C ALA A 344 6.37 17.80 -6.12
N GLU A 345 5.79 18.46 -5.11
CA GLU A 345 5.93 19.91 -4.91
C GLU A 345 7.41 20.29 -4.68
N ARG A 346 8.20 19.40 -4.07
CA ARG A 346 9.66 19.56 -3.89
C ARG A 346 10.48 19.22 -5.15
N GLY A 347 9.83 18.80 -6.25
CA GLY A 347 10.48 18.44 -7.52
C GLY A 347 11.23 17.11 -7.51
N MET A 348 10.95 16.22 -6.54
CA MET A 348 11.65 14.94 -6.38
C MET A 348 11.01 13.81 -7.22
N ILE A 349 9.75 13.96 -7.59
CA ILE A 349 8.99 13.01 -8.43
C ILE A 349 7.91 13.80 -9.20
N SER A 350 7.46 13.32 -10.36
CA SER A 350 6.32 13.97 -11.04
C SER A 350 4.97 13.42 -10.57
N MET A 351 3.91 14.20 -10.72
CA MET A 351 2.55 13.74 -10.39
C MET A 351 2.13 12.54 -11.26
N GLU A 352 2.55 12.52 -12.53
CA GLU A 352 2.30 11.40 -13.44
C GLU A 352 2.95 10.11 -12.94
N LYS A 353 4.16 10.20 -12.37
CA LYS A 353 4.85 9.05 -11.77
C LYS A 353 4.19 8.59 -10.48
N ILE A 354 3.63 9.49 -9.69
CA ILE A 354 2.82 9.13 -8.51
C ILE A 354 1.59 8.34 -8.94
N VAL A 355 0.85 8.85 -9.95
CA VAL A 355 -0.32 8.15 -10.49
C VAL A 355 0.05 6.81 -11.12
N GLU A 356 1.18 6.75 -11.83
CA GLU A 356 1.70 5.48 -12.33
C GLU A 356 1.95 4.48 -11.20
N GLY A 357 2.71 4.86 -10.15
CA GLY A 357 3.11 3.96 -9.08
C GLY A 357 2.00 3.59 -8.09
N MET A 358 1.04 4.50 -7.85
CA MET A 358 -0.03 4.29 -6.88
C MET A 358 -1.36 3.84 -7.48
N CYS A 359 -1.58 3.99 -8.80
CA CYS A 359 -2.86 3.66 -9.43
C CYS A 359 -2.69 2.64 -10.56
N HIS A 360 -1.88 2.97 -11.58
CA HIS A 360 -1.75 2.12 -12.78
C HIS A 360 -0.96 0.85 -12.49
N ALA A 361 0.18 0.98 -11.82
CA ALA A 361 1.09 -0.13 -11.58
C ALA A 361 0.47 -1.25 -10.74
N PRO A 362 -0.17 -1.00 -9.58
CA PRO A 362 -0.83 -2.07 -8.85
C PRO A 362 -1.98 -2.70 -9.65
N ALA A 363 -2.76 -1.90 -10.41
CA ALA A 363 -3.83 -2.45 -11.26
C ALA A 363 -3.30 -3.42 -12.32
N GLU A 364 -2.20 -3.08 -12.99
CA GLU A 364 -1.56 -3.92 -14.01
C GLU A 364 -0.86 -5.14 -13.38
N LEU A 365 -0.07 -4.93 -12.32
CA LEU A 365 0.70 -5.97 -11.67
C LEU A 365 -0.20 -7.09 -11.14
N PHE A 366 -1.26 -6.72 -10.46
CA PHE A 366 -2.23 -7.67 -9.90
C PHE A 366 -3.30 -8.07 -10.92
N ARG A 367 -3.35 -7.43 -12.10
CA ARG A 367 -4.35 -7.66 -13.16
C ARG A 367 -5.78 -7.40 -12.67
N ILE A 368 -5.98 -6.30 -11.96
CA ILE A 368 -7.30 -5.91 -11.45
C ILE A 368 -8.20 -5.52 -12.63
N GLU A 369 -9.44 -5.97 -12.61
CA GLU A 369 -10.38 -5.74 -13.71
C GLU A 369 -10.91 -4.31 -13.69
N ASN A 370 -10.70 -3.58 -14.79
CA ASN A 370 -11.33 -2.29 -15.11
C ASN A 370 -11.20 -1.22 -13.99
N ARG A 371 -10.06 -1.18 -13.28
CA ARG A 371 -9.75 -0.21 -12.23
C ARG A 371 -8.33 0.35 -12.41
N GLY A 372 -7.99 1.41 -11.69
CA GLY A 372 -6.67 2.03 -11.69
C GLY A 372 -6.38 2.95 -12.88
N PHE A 373 -7.36 3.23 -13.74
CA PHE A 373 -7.26 4.11 -14.91
C PHE A 373 -8.53 4.92 -15.09
N ILE A 374 -8.40 6.13 -15.63
CA ILE A 374 -9.51 6.92 -16.13
C ILE A 374 -9.71 6.56 -17.62
N ARG A 375 -10.62 5.62 -17.87
CA ARG A 375 -10.97 5.14 -19.24
C ARG A 375 -12.47 4.88 -19.30
N GLU A 376 -13.06 5.07 -20.46
CA GLU A 376 -14.47 4.71 -20.69
C GLU A 376 -14.68 3.20 -20.48
N GLY A 377 -15.76 2.85 -19.78
CA GLY A 377 -16.09 1.48 -19.36
C GLY A 377 -15.44 1.02 -18.05
N TYR A 378 -14.47 1.75 -17.51
CA TYR A 378 -13.81 1.45 -16.22
C TYR A 378 -14.68 1.91 -15.05
N GLN A 379 -14.47 1.29 -13.89
CA GLN A 379 -15.09 1.72 -12.63
C GLN A 379 -14.65 3.15 -12.30
N ALA A 380 -15.59 3.95 -11.87
CA ALA A 380 -15.32 5.33 -11.46
C ALA A 380 -14.80 5.36 -10.02
N ASP A 381 -13.63 4.78 -9.81
CA ASP A 381 -12.83 4.92 -8.61
C ASP A 381 -11.90 6.10 -8.83
N LEU A 382 -12.15 7.21 -8.14
CA LEU A 382 -11.50 8.48 -8.42
C LEU A 382 -11.11 9.21 -7.14
N CYS A 383 -9.99 9.93 -7.18
CA CYS A 383 -9.58 10.86 -6.14
C CYS A 383 -9.48 12.27 -6.73
N ILE A 384 -10.12 13.22 -6.08
CA ILE A 384 -10.08 14.66 -6.40
C ILE A 384 -9.30 15.35 -5.29
N PHE A 385 -8.23 16.06 -5.63
CA PHE A 385 -7.42 16.81 -4.68
C PHE A 385 -7.03 18.19 -5.22
N ARG A 386 -6.62 19.10 -4.34
CA ARG A 386 -6.17 20.43 -4.73
C ARG A 386 -5.06 20.97 -3.84
N LYS A 387 -4.41 22.05 -4.29
CA LYS A 387 -3.57 22.88 -3.42
C LYS A 387 -4.43 23.52 -2.34
N ALA A 388 -4.22 23.11 -1.11
CA ALA A 388 -4.88 23.63 0.09
C ALA A 388 -4.03 23.25 1.29
N PRO A 389 -3.03 24.08 1.67
CA PRO A 389 -2.11 23.74 2.74
C PRO A 389 -2.84 23.39 4.05
N TRP A 390 -2.38 22.32 4.71
CA TRP A 390 -2.95 21.84 5.97
C TRP A 390 -1.88 21.11 6.78
N THR A 391 -2.08 21.05 8.09
CA THR A 391 -1.16 20.38 9.01
C THR A 391 -1.82 19.14 9.61
N VAL A 392 -1.07 18.05 9.71
CA VAL A 392 -1.53 16.84 10.39
C VAL A 392 -1.57 17.10 11.88
N THR A 393 -2.77 16.99 12.48
CA THR A 393 -3.01 17.17 13.92
C THR A 393 -3.77 15.98 14.46
N LYS A 394 -3.86 15.85 15.78
CA LYS A 394 -4.64 14.77 16.41
C LYS A 394 -6.10 14.75 16.00
N GLU A 395 -6.68 15.93 15.76
CA GLU A 395 -8.07 16.09 15.41
C GLU A 395 -8.41 15.61 13.99
N ASN A 396 -7.42 15.59 13.09
CA ASN A 396 -7.62 15.17 11.70
C ASN A 396 -7.00 13.80 11.37
N ILE A 397 -6.39 13.13 12.35
CA ILE A 397 -5.94 11.74 12.25
C ILE A 397 -7.15 10.82 12.43
N LEU A 398 -7.43 9.99 11.41
CA LEU A 398 -8.57 9.08 11.37
C LEU A 398 -8.22 7.64 11.76
N TYR A 399 -6.96 7.37 12.05
CA TYR A 399 -6.53 6.04 12.48
C TYR A 399 -7.05 5.71 13.88
N GLN A 400 -7.63 4.54 14.06
CA GLN A 400 -8.10 4.07 15.37
C GLN A 400 -6.99 4.10 16.44
N CYS A 401 -5.75 3.89 16.05
CA CYS A 401 -4.59 3.95 16.95
C CYS A 401 -4.28 5.36 17.48
N GLY A 402 -4.88 6.42 16.90
CA GLY A 402 -4.88 7.80 17.40
C GLY A 402 -3.57 8.57 17.25
N TRP A 403 -2.65 8.14 16.38
CA TRP A 403 -1.39 8.82 16.12
C TRP A 403 -0.92 8.69 14.68
N SER A 404 0.02 9.52 14.27
CA SER A 404 0.68 9.44 12.96
C SER A 404 2.16 9.82 13.11
N PRO A 405 3.09 9.17 12.38
CA PRO A 405 4.49 9.59 12.34
C PRO A 405 4.67 10.96 11.67
N LEU A 406 3.62 11.45 11.01
CA LEU A 406 3.57 12.73 10.30
C LEU A 406 2.88 13.84 11.11
N GLU A 407 2.55 13.62 12.38
CA GLU A 407 1.95 14.64 13.24
C GLU A 407 2.82 15.91 13.26
N ASN A 408 2.19 17.09 13.15
CA ASN A 408 2.78 18.41 12.98
C ASN A 408 3.46 18.68 11.63
N GLN A 409 3.40 17.74 10.67
CA GLN A 409 3.84 17.99 9.30
C GLN A 409 2.78 18.78 8.53
N THR A 410 3.20 19.86 7.87
CA THR A 410 2.35 20.62 6.94
C THR A 410 2.55 20.10 5.51
N PHE A 411 1.44 19.92 4.80
CA PHE A 411 1.40 19.47 3.41
C PHE A 411 0.71 20.50 2.52
N THR A 412 1.14 20.59 1.27
CA THR A 412 0.65 21.55 0.27
C THR A 412 -0.70 21.13 -0.33
N TYR A 413 -0.93 19.82 -0.49
CA TYR A 413 -2.12 19.28 -1.14
C TYR A 413 -3.03 18.57 -0.14
N LYS A 414 -4.35 18.66 -0.41
CA LYS A 414 -5.39 18.01 0.39
C LYS A 414 -6.38 17.29 -0.52
N VAL A 415 -6.70 16.03 -0.18
CA VAL A 415 -7.80 15.30 -0.79
C VAL A 415 -9.11 16.00 -0.47
N GLN A 416 -9.94 16.20 -1.48
CA GLN A 416 -11.25 16.84 -1.37
C GLN A 416 -12.35 15.79 -1.41
N THR A 417 -12.38 14.97 -2.47
CA THR A 417 -13.46 14.03 -2.71
C THR A 417 -12.89 12.70 -3.18
N THR A 418 -13.42 11.61 -2.65
CA THR A 418 -13.09 10.24 -3.09
C THR A 418 -14.36 9.54 -3.55
N LEU A 419 -14.31 8.99 -4.77
CA LEU A 419 -15.39 8.17 -5.32
C LEU A 419 -14.94 6.71 -5.40
N VAL A 420 -15.80 5.82 -4.98
CA VAL A 420 -15.64 4.36 -5.09
C VAL A 420 -16.84 3.80 -5.84
N ASN A 421 -16.62 3.06 -6.91
CA ASN A 421 -17.66 2.50 -7.76
C ASN A 421 -18.70 3.58 -8.22
N GLY A 422 -18.19 4.81 -8.51
CA GLY A 422 -19.02 5.95 -8.92
C GLY A 422 -19.84 6.61 -7.80
N HIS A 423 -19.64 6.23 -6.55
CA HIS A 423 -20.28 6.83 -5.39
C HIS A 423 -19.27 7.67 -4.60
N VAL A 424 -19.68 8.89 -4.23
CA VAL A 424 -18.90 9.69 -3.29
C VAL A 424 -18.94 8.97 -1.94
N VAL A 425 -17.77 8.62 -1.41
CA VAL A 425 -17.60 7.99 -0.09
C VAL A 425 -16.98 8.94 0.92
N TYR A 426 -16.26 9.95 0.43
CA TYR A 426 -15.67 11.01 1.24
C TYR A 426 -15.75 12.34 0.47
N ASP A 427 -16.19 13.41 1.14
CA ASP A 427 -16.16 14.77 0.61
C ASP A 427 -15.85 15.76 1.72
N LYS A 428 -14.69 16.43 1.65
CA LYS A 428 -14.24 17.55 2.51
C LYS A 428 -14.35 17.31 4.02
N GLY A 429 -14.26 16.09 4.47
CA GLY A 429 -14.37 15.69 5.89
C GLY A 429 -15.59 14.83 6.20
N ASP A 430 -16.60 14.85 5.35
CA ASP A 430 -17.81 14.07 5.52
C ASP A 430 -17.69 12.70 4.87
N PHE A 431 -18.23 11.67 5.51
CA PHE A 431 -18.28 10.31 5.03
C PHE A 431 -19.70 9.88 4.66
N TYR A 432 -19.84 9.25 3.50
CA TYR A 432 -21.08 8.67 3.00
C TYR A 432 -20.98 7.16 3.07
N THR A 433 -21.74 6.53 3.96
CA THR A 433 -21.62 5.12 4.32
C THR A 433 -22.84 4.29 3.93
N ASP A 434 -23.70 4.82 3.07
CA ASP A 434 -24.87 4.13 2.53
C ASP A 434 -24.51 2.97 1.57
N ARG A 435 -23.24 2.86 1.19
CA ARG A 435 -22.68 1.78 0.39
C ARG A 435 -21.34 1.33 0.92
N THR A 436 -21.06 0.04 0.73
CA THR A 436 -19.75 -0.57 1.00
C THR A 436 -18.95 -0.70 -0.28
N GLY A 437 -17.63 -0.85 -0.14
CA GLY A 437 -16.73 -1.25 -1.23
C GLY A 437 -17.05 -2.65 -1.74
N GLU A 438 -16.47 -3.00 -2.88
CA GLU A 438 -16.64 -4.28 -3.54
C GLU A 438 -15.36 -5.12 -3.46
N ARG A 439 -15.55 -6.44 -3.49
CA ARG A 439 -14.45 -7.38 -3.66
C ARG A 439 -13.79 -7.18 -5.02
N LEU A 440 -12.47 -7.03 -5.05
CA LEU A 440 -11.72 -6.90 -6.30
C LEU A 440 -11.77 -8.21 -7.11
N THR A 441 -11.84 -8.06 -8.43
CA THR A 441 -11.76 -9.16 -9.39
C THR A 441 -10.52 -9.01 -10.28
N PHE A 442 -9.98 -10.13 -10.74
CA PHE A 442 -8.70 -10.20 -11.43
C PHE A 442 -8.80 -10.96 -12.75
N LYS A 443 -8.18 -10.44 -13.81
CA LYS A 443 -8.05 -11.10 -15.12
C LYS A 443 -6.91 -12.13 -15.10
N ARG A 444 -7.22 -13.38 -14.80
CA ARG A 444 -6.20 -14.47 -14.70
C ARG A 444 -6.66 -15.75 -15.37
#